data_1c43b393c5c668b049c69078364fbe3c
#
_entry.id   1c43b393c5c668b049c69078364fbe3c
#
_cell.length_a   1.000
_cell.length_b   1.000
_cell.length_c   1.000
_cell.angle_alpha   90.00
_cell.angle_beta   90.00
_cell.angle_gamma   90.00
#
_symmetry.space_group_name_H-M   'P 1'
#
loop_
_entity.id
_entity.type
_entity.pdbx_description
1 polymer ?
#
loop_
_entity_poly.entity_id
_entity_poly.type
_entity_poly.pdbx_seq_one_letter_code
_entity_poly.pdbx_strand_id
1 'polypeptide(L)'
;GLVTADDVRRHAESRPASPAATPETVASTDMAPPLVSPDLPDFSQWGPVAIEPLRSVRKATARQMALAWSQIPHVSNQGEADVTALEALRQRHAAQVKKDGGRLTLTVFAAKAAVAALKRFPRFNASLDMAGEQIIYKQYFHVGVAVDSPRGLIVPVLRDVDRKSIRELAVDFQGLVARAREGKTSLEELQGGTFTITNAGAVGGGHFAPIINFPQVAILGMGRAALKPVVRPDAEEDPEIVPRLMMPLVLSFDHRIADGAE
;
A
#
# COMPACT_ATOMS: atom_id res chain seq x y z
N GLY A 1 -25.52 -13.52 -38.05
CA GLY A 1 -26.75 -13.34 -37.27
C GLY A 1 -26.42 -13.17 -35.81
N LEU A 2 -27.18 -12.40 -35.08
CA LEU A 2 -27.03 -12.24 -33.62
C LEU A 2 -27.41 -13.57 -32.94
N VAL A 3 -26.58 -14.02 -32.01
CA VAL A 3 -26.88 -15.19 -31.17
C VAL A 3 -27.91 -14.76 -30.14
N THR A 4 -29.04 -15.47 -30.06
CA THR A 4 -30.14 -15.19 -29.13
C THR A 4 -30.11 -16.10 -27.89
N ALA A 5 -30.81 -15.73 -26.83
CA ALA A 5 -30.92 -16.56 -25.62
C ALA A 5 -31.49 -17.96 -25.90
N ASP A 6 -32.36 -18.10 -26.94
CA ASP A 6 -32.94 -19.37 -27.37
C ASP A 6 -31.94 -20.25 -28.12
N ASP A 7 -30.97 -19.66 -28.79
CA ASP A 7 -29.88 -20.40 -29.42
C ASP A 7 -28.95 -21.02 -28.37
N VAL A 8 -28.72 -20.30 -27.29
CA VAL A 8 -27.91 -20.80 -26.15
C VAL A 8 -28.63 -21.94 -25.40
N ARG A 9 -29.95 -21.82 -25.18
CA ARG A 9 -30.75 -22.89 -24.57
C ARG A 9 -30.76 -24.14 -25.43
N ARG A 10 -31.06 -24.04 -26.73
CA ARG A 10 -31.02 -25.17 -27.67
C ARG A 10 -29.65 -25.86 -27.71
N HIS A 11 -28.58 -25.11 -27.64
CA HIS A 11 -27.23 -25.68 -27.60
C HIS A 11 -26.95 -26.42 -26.28
N ALA A 12 -27.43 -25.91 -25.15
CA ALA A 12 -27.31 -26.58 -23.86
C ALA A 12 -28.10 -27.88 -23.78
N GLU A 13 -29.30 -27.93 -24.37
CA GLU A 13 -30.18 -29.12 -24.39
C GLU A 13 -29.72 -30.19 -25.39
N SER A 14 -28.97 -29.81 -26.45
CA SER A 14 -28.42 -30.73 -27.45
C SER A 14 -27.12 -31.42 -27.06
N ARG A 15 -26.55 -31.13 -25.88
CA ARG A 15 -25.33 -31.75 -25.40
C ARG A 15 -25.64 -33.12 -24.78
N PRO A 16 -25.13 -34.21 -25.32
CA PRO A 16 -25.35 -35.54 -24.72
C PRO A 16 -24.67 -35.52 -23.32
N ALA A 17 -25.40 -36.04 -22.30
CA ALA A 17 -24.89 -36.18 -20.95
C ALA A 17 -23.59 -37.00 -20.99
N SER A 18 -22.47 -36.37 -20.67
CA SER A 18 -21.19 -37.06 -20.50
C SER A 18 -21.32 -38.02 -19.28
N PRO A 19 -20.86 -39.27 -19.35
CA PRO A 19 -20.93 -40.17 -18.21
C PRO A 19 -20.20 -39.57 -17.03
N ALA A 20 -20.81 -39.64 -15.85
CA ALA A 20 -20.26 -39.15 -14.60
C ALA A 20 -18.84 -39.74 -14.38
N ALA A 21 -17.84 -38.90 -14.50
CA ALA A 21 -16.48 -39.27 -14.12
C ALA A 21 -16.45 -39.41 -12.60
N THR A 22 -16.02 -40.57 -12.12
CA THR A 22 -15.65 -40.83 -10.74
C THR A 22 -14.69 -39.70 -10.26
N PRO A 23 -14.84 -39.16 -9.03
CA PRO A 23 -13.94 -38.15 -8.57
C PRO A 23 -12.55 -38.78 -8.37
N GLU A 24 -11.67 -38.66 -9.36
CA GLU A 24 -10.25 -38.79 -9.13
C GLU A 24 -9.86 -37.63 -8.21
N THR A 25 -9.33 -37.97 -7.05
CA THR A 25 -8.68 -37.04 -6.13
C THR A 25 -7.49 -36.42 -6.85
N VAL A 26 -7.74 -35.30 -7.52
CA VAL A 26 -6.66 -34.46 -8.07
C VAL A 26 -5.94 -33.87 -6.87
N ALA A 27 -4.81 -34.43 -6.54
CA ALA A 27 -3.86 -33.80 -5.62
C ALA A 27 -3.53 -32.43 -6.21
N SER A 28 -4.08 -31.38 -5.61
CA SER A 28 -3.81 -29.99 -5.94
C SER A 28 -2.38 -29.64 -5.53
N THR A 29 -1.42 -29.95 -6.39
CA THR A 29 -0.07 -29.39 -6.36
C THR A 29 -0.02 -28.22 -7.35
N ASP A 30 -0.83 -27.20 -7.10
CA ASP A 30 -0.63 -25.92 -7.77
C ASP A 30 0.19 -25.01 -6.84
N MET A 31 1.38 -25.45 -6.51
CA MET A 31 2.44 -24.57 -6.06
C MET A 31 2.93 -23.84 -7.32
N ALA A 32 2.68 -22.53 -7.38
CA ALA A 32 3.37 -21.67 -8.34
C ALA A 32 4.87 -22.04 -8.31
N PRO A 33 5.51 -22.26 -9.46
CA PRO A 33 6.91 -22.68 -9.49
C PRO A 33 7.73 -21.67 -8.68
N PRO A 34 8.66 -22.12 -7.84
CA PRO A 34 9.54 -21.20 -7.13
C PRO A 34 10.17 -20.28 -8.17
N LEU A 35 10.22 -18.97 -7.88
CA LEU A 35 10.94 -18.01 -8.71
C LEU A 35 12.40 -18.46 -8.77
N VAL A 36 12.73 -19.25 -9.77
CA VAL A 36 14.09 -19.67 -10.04
C VAL A 36 14.78 -18.46 -10.65
N SER A 37 15.64 -17.81 -9.89
CA SER A 37 16.51 -16.79 -10.44
C SER A 37 17.42 -17.44 -11.48
N PRO A 38 17.50 -16.94 -12.72
CA PRO A 38 18.45 -17.45 -13.68
C PRO A 38 19.88 -17.29 -13.15
N ASP A 39 20.76 -18.19 -13.55
CA ASP A 39 22.18 -18.08 -13.20
C ASP A 39 22.74 -16.78 -13.81
N LEU A 40 23.48 -16.04 -12.99
CA LEU A 40 24.12 -14.81 -13.43
C LEU A 40 25.44 -15.15 -14.14
N PRO A 41 25.80 -14.43 -15.22
CA PRO A 41 27.08 -14.57 -15.85
C PRO A 41 28.20 -14.15 -14.89
N ASP A 42 29.41 -14.62 -15.16
CA ASP A 42 30.61 -14.15 -14.46
C ASP A 42 30.98 -12.75 -14.96
N PHE A 43 30.62 -11.73 -14.20
CA PHE A 43 30.88 -10.32 -14.54
C PHE A 43 32.37 -9.96 -14.52
N SER A 44 33.24 -10.77 -13.90
CA SER A 44 34.69 -10.50 -13.87
C SER A 44 35.33 -10.59 -15.25
N GLN A 45 34.62 -11.21 -16.23
CA GLN A 45 35.06 -11.27 -17.62
C GLN A 45 35.10 -9.90 -18.32
N TRP A 46 34.36 -8.91 -17.79
CA TRP A 46 34.27 -7.57 -18.39
C TRP A 46 34.98 -6.47 -17.60
N GLY A 47 35.42 -6.77 -16.37
CA GLY A 47 36.14 -5.80 -15.55
C GLY A 47 36.14 -6.13 -14.05
N PRO A 48 36.76 -5.30 -13.23
CA PRO A 48 36.80 -5.49 -11.79
C PRO A 48 35.40 -5.47 -11.19
N VAL A 49 35.07 -6.41 -10.32
CA VAL A 49 33.79 -6.50 -9.60
C VAL A 49 34.02 -6.44 -8.09
N ALA A 50 33.11 -5.80 -7.38
CA ALA A 50 33.04 -5.82 -5.93
C ALA A 50 31.79 -6.63 -5.50
N ILE A 51 31.94 -7.52 -4.55
CA ILE A 51 30.86 -8.38 -4.06
C ILE A 51 30.55 -8.00 -2.62
N GLU A 52 29.29 -7.65 -2.34
CA GLU A 52 28.78 -7.37 -0.99
C GLU A 52 27.67 -8.37 -0.63
N PRO A 53 27.76 -9.08 0.51
CA PRO A 53 26.70 -9.99 0.94
C PRO A 53 25.45 -9.23 1.37
N LEU A 54 24.27 -9.74 1.00
CA LEU A 54 22.99 -9.19 1.45
C LEU A 54 22.83 -9.38 2.97
N ARG A 55 22.67 -8.28 3.69
CA ARG A 55 22.33 -8.28 5.12
C ARG A 55 20.91 -8.83 5.33
N SER A 56 20.62 -9.32 6.54
CA SER A 56 19.36 -10.02 6.87
C SER A 56 18.10 -9.26 6.48
N VAL A 57 18.01 -7.97 6.84
CA VAL A 57 16.85 -7.12 6.51
C VAL A 57 16.72 -6.94 4.99
N ARG A 58 17.84 -6.68 4.28
CA ARG A 58 17.82 -6.53 2.82
C ARG A 58 17.40 -7.83 2.12
N LYS A 59 17.84 -8.98 2.63
CA LYS A 59 17.44 -10.31 2.13
C LYS A 59 15.93 -10.56 2.32
N ALA A 60 15.39 -10.21 3.50
CA ALA A 60 13.96 -10.31 3.75
C ALA A 60 13.15 -9.37 2.85
N THR A 61 13.57 -8.11 2.70
CA THR A 61 12.95 -7.13 1.81
C THR A 61 12.95 -7.62 0.35
N ALA A 62 14.07 -8.13 -0.14
CA ALA A 62 14.18 -8.64 -1.52
C ALA A 62 13.17 -9.78 -1.78
N ARG A 63 13.05 -10.73 -0.84
CA ARG A 63 12.07 -11.82 -0.94
C ARG A 63 10.63 -11.30 -0.91
N GLN A 64 10.33 -10.39 0.02
CA GLN A 64 8.99 -9.84 0.17
C GLN A 64 8.57 -9.02 -1.07
N MET A 65 9.47 -8.24 -1.64
CA MET A 65 9.19 -7.44 -2.83
C MET A 65 9.04 -8.32 -4.08
N ALA A 66 9.87 -9.34 -4.24
CA ALA A 66 9.73 -10.32 -5.31
C ALA A 66 8.39 -11.05 -5.23
N LEU A 67 8.00 -11.49 -4.02
CA LEU A 67 6.71 -12.13 -3.77
C LEU A 67 5.55 -11.19 -4.11
N ALA A 68 5.55 -9.97 -3.58
CA ALA A 68 4.50 -9.00 -3.83
C ALA A 68 4.34 -8.69 -5.32
N TRP A 69 5.47 -8.49 -6.02
CA TRP A 69 5.46 -8.18 -7.44
C TRP A 69 4.95 -9.32 -8.31
N SER A 70 5.28 -10.57 -7.96
CA SER A 70 4.81 -11.74 -8.70
C SER A 70 3.34 -12.09 -8.44
N GLN A 71 2.84 -11.78 -7.23
CA GLN A 71 1.50 -12.19 -6.80
C GLN A 71 0.42 -11.15 -7.05
N ILE A 72 0.77 -9.85 -7.16
CA ILE A 72 -0.22 -8.77 -7.22
C ILE A 72 -0.13 -8.03 -8.55
N PRO A 73 -1.17 -8.06 -9.39
CA PRO A 73 -1.30 -7.15 -10.52
C PRO A 73 -1.59 -5.74 -10.02
N HIS A 74 -0.52 -4.95 -9.84
CA HIS A 74 -0.60 -3.58 -9.33
C HIS A 74 -1.23 -2.64 -10.34
N VAL A 75 -2.21 -1.85 -9.88
CA VAL A 75 -2.66 -0.63 -10.57
C VAL A 75 -2.43 0.55 -9.64
N SER A 76 -1.97 1.66 -10.20
CA SER A 76 -1.70 2.88 -9.42
C SER A 76 -2.53 4.04 -9.95
N ASN A 77 -3.33 4.64 -9.08
CA ASN A 77 -4.06 5.89 -9.34
C ASN A 77 -3.34 7.05 -8.64
N GLN A 78 -3.13 8.14 -9.38
CA GLN A 78 -2.39 9.31 -8.91
C GLN A 78 -3.31 10.52 -8.83
N GLY A 79 -3.10 11.31 -7.78
CA GLY A 79 -3.84 12.55 -7.57
C GLY A 79 -3.07 13.50 -6.68
N GLU A 80 -3.66 14.63 -6.38
CA GLU A 80 -3.09 15.64 -5.49
C GLU A 80 -4.12 16.09 -4.45
N ALA A 81 -3.66 16.32 -3.23
CA ALA A 81 -4.49 16.88 -2.17
C ALA A 81 -4.00 18.27 -1.79
N ASP A 82 -4.93 19.23 -1.68
CA ASP A 82 -4.66 20.52 -1.05
C ASP A 82 -4.54 20.33 0.46
N VAL A 83 -3.33 20.43 0.98
CA VAL A 83 -3.03 20.30 2.40
C VAL A 83 -2.73 21.64 3.09
N THR A 84 -3.04 22.77 2.44
CA THR A 84 -2.76 24.12 2.95
C THR A 84 -3.36 24.34 4.33
N ALA A 85 -4.66 24.10 4.49
CA ALA A 85 -5.34 24.24 5.78
C ALA A 85 -4.87 23.21 6.81
N LEU A 86 -4.58 21.98 6.37
CA LEU A 86 -4.08 20.92 7.22
C LEU A 86 -2.68 21.21 7.77
N GLU A 87 -1.80 21.78 6.95
CA GLU A 87 -0.46 22.20 7.37
C GLU A 87 -0.52 23.35 8.38
N ALA A 88 -1.39 24.34 8.16
CA ALA A 88 -1.62 25.41 9.12
C ALA A 88 -2.17 24.88 10.47
N LEU A 89 -3.07 23.90 10.43
CA LEU A 89 -3.57 23.21 11.63
C LEU A 89 -2.44 22.46 12.34
N ARG A 90 -1.64 21.70 11.58
CA ARG A 90 -0.48 20.96 12.09
C ARG A 90 0.50 21.88 12.83
N GLN A 91 0.84 23.02 12.23
CA GLN A 91 1.76 24.00 12.83
C GLN A 91 1.22 24.57 14.13
N ARG A 92 -0.07 24.94 14.19
CA ARG A 92 -0.71 25.47 15.42
C ARG A 92 -0.65 24.47 16.59
N HIS A 93 -0.79 23.18 16.34
CA HIS A 93 -0.86 22.17 17.39
C HIS A 93 0.47 21.43 17.65
N ALA A 94 1.49 21.65 16.79
CA ALA A 94 2.77 20.93 16.88
C ALA A 94 3.47 21.07 18.22
N ALA A 95 3.47 22.28 18.80
CA ALA A 95 4.13 22.55 20.10
C ALA A 95 3.47 21.79 21.25
N GLN A 96 2.12 21.69 21.24
CA GLN A 96 1.39 20.96 22.28
C GLN A 96 1.66 19.46 22.18
N VAL A 97 1.58 18.87 20.96
CA VAL A 97 1.85 17.44 20.75
C VAL A 97 3.32 17.09 21.09
N LYS A 98 4.25 18.03 20.87
CA LYS A 98 5.66 17.84 21.24
C LYS A 98 5.85 17.75 22.76
N LYS A 99 5.09 18.52 23.55
CA LYS A 99 5.13 18.42 25.03
C LYS A 99 4.68 17.05 25.54
N ASP A 100 3.80 16.37 24.79
CA ASP A 100 3.31 15.03 25.09
C ASP A 100 4.25 13.91 24.58
N GLY A 101 5.43 14.27 24.05
CA GLY A 101 6.42 13.32 23.51
C GLY A 101 6.15 12.88 22.06
N GLY A 102 5.13 13.44 21.40
CA GLY A 102 4.78 13.12 20.01
C GLY A 102 5.37 14.09 19.00
N ARG A 103 5.29 13.70 17.73
CA ARG A 103 5.57 14.57 16.59
C ARG A 103 4.39 14.57 15.62
N LEU A 104 3.71 15.71 15.53
CA LEU A 104 2.58 15.86 14.60
C LEU A 104 3.10 16.03 13.17
N THR A 105 2.78 15.09 12.31
CA THR A 105 3.23 15.04 10.91
C THR A 105 2.04 14.86 9.98
N LEU A 106 2.19 15.22 8.68
CA LEU A 106 1.16 14.94 7.67
C LEU A 106 0.88 13.43 7.54
N THR A 107 1.88 12.58 7.81
CA THR A 107 1.70 11.11 7.80
C THR A 107 0.70 10.63 8.85
N VAL A 108 0.69 11.23 10.05
CA VAL A 108 -0.28 10.90 11.12
C VAL A 108 -1.71 11.27 10.70
N PHE A 109 -1.89 12.44 10.07
CA PHE A 109 -3.18 12.83 9.52
C PHE A 109 -3.61 11.91 8.38
N ALA A 110 -2.68 11.55 7.49
CA ALA A 110 -2.94 10.63 6.39
C ALA A 110 -3.37 9.24 6.90
N ALA A 111 -2.75 8.74 7.99
CA ALA A 111 -3.16 7.48 8.60
C ALA A 111 -4.61 7.53 9.10
N LYS A 112 -5.01 8.63 9.73
CA LYS A 112 -6.40 8.81 10.21
C LYS A 112 -7.38 8.97 9.04
N ALA A 113 -7.02 9.73 8.01
CA ALA A 113 -7.83 9.90 6.80
C ALA A 113 -7.96 8.58 6.01
N ALA A 114 -6.87 7.83 5.87
CA ALA A 114 -6.89 6.52 5.22
C ALA A 114 -7.87 5.56 5.92
N VAL A 115 -7.87 5.52 7.25
CA VAL A 115 -8.82 4.66 7.99
C VAL A 115 -10.28 5.10 7.76
N ALA A 116 -10.55 6.40 7.64
CA ALA A 116 -11.90 6.88 7.29
C ALA A 116 -12.31 6.38 5.88
N ALA A 117 -11.39 6.41 4.92
CA ALA A 117 -11.61 5.86 3.58
C ALA A 117 -11.78 4.33 3.60
N LEU A 118 -10.93 3.60 4.33
CA LEU A 118 -10.98 2.14 4.44
C LEU A 118 -12.30 1.63 5.06
N LYS A 119 -12.90 2.40 5.98
CA LYS A 119 -14.23 2.09 6.53
C LYS A 119 -15.32 2.22 5.48
N ARG A 120 -15.20 3.16 4.54
CA ARG A 120 -16.14 3.36 3.44
C ARG A 120 -15.89 2.38 2.29
N PHE A 121 -14.64 2.01 2.07
CA PHE A 121 -14.20 1.12 1.00
C PHE A 121 -13.45 -0.10 1.58
N PRO A 122 -14.17 -1.05 2.20
CA PRO A 122 -13.55 -2.14 2.96
C PRO A 122 -12.71 -3.09 2.11
N ARG A 123 -12.89 -3.12 0.79
CA ARG A 123 -12.06 -3.90 -0.14
C ARG A 123 -10.57 -3.57 -0.02
N PHE A 124 -10.22 -2.31 0.25
CA PHE A 124 -8.84 -1.88 0.44
C PHE A 124 -8.26 -2.23 1.83
N ASN A 125 -9.10 -2.74 2.77
CA ASN A 125 -8.68 -3.25 4.08
C ASN A 125 -8.79 -4.78 4.14
N ALA A 126 -8.41 -5.46 3.06
CA ALA A 126 -8.59 -6.90 2.89
C ALA A 126 -7.26 -7.62 2.61
N SER A 127 -7.34 -8.91 2.46
CA SER A 127 -6.34 -9.78 1.83
C SER A 127 -7.05 -10.74 0.88
N LEU A 128 -6.39 -11.08 -0.22
CA LEU A 128 -6.87 -12.09 -1.16
C LEU A 128 -6.20 -13.43 -0.84
N ASP A 129 -7.02 -14.42 -0.53
CA ASP A 129 -6.61 -15.81 -0.38
C ASP A 129 -7.01 -16.59 -1.63
N MET A 130 -6.05 -16.78 -2.55
CA MET A 130 -6.29 -17.49 -3.81
C MET A 130 -6.47 -18.99 -3.60
N ALA A 131 -5.85 -19.57 -2.56
CA ALA A 131 -5.98 -21.01 -2.29
C ALA A 131 -7.36 -21.34 -1.71
N GLY A 132 -7.90 -20.43 -0.87
CA GLY A 132 -9.25 -20.56 -0.32
C GLY A 132 -10.34 -19.92 -1.19
N GLU A 133 -9.99 -19.36 -2.34
CA GLU A 133 -10.90 -18.64 -3.26
C GLU A 133 -11.78 -17.60 -2.53
N GLN A 134 -11.16 -16.80 -1.62
CA GLN A 134 -11.88 -15.88 -0.76
C GLN A 134 -11.16 -14.55 -0.53
N ILE A 135 -11.96 -13.51 -0.24
CA ILE A 135 -11.46 -12.20 0.21
C ILE A 135 -11.64 -12.11 1.72
N ILE A 136 -10.57 -11.86 2.44
CA ILE A 136 -10.57 -11.75 3.90
C ILE A 136 -10.65 -10.26 4.27
N TYR A 137 -11.83 -9.78 4.66
CA TYR A 137 -12.05 -8.41 5.14
C TYR A 137 -11.65 -8.28 6.61
N LYS A 138 -10.72 -7.37 6.89
CA LYS A 138 -10.27 -7.13 8.26
C LYS A 138 -11.15 -6.11 8.95
N GLN A 139 -11.64 -6.44 10.15
CA GLN A 139 -12.51 -5.58 10.96
C GLN A 139 -11.72 -4.71 11.96
N TYR A 140 -10.42 -4.57 11.73
CA TYR A 140 -9.48 -3.75 12.50
C TYR A 140 -8.61 -2.93 11.55
N PHE A 141 -8.07 -1.82 12.05
CA PHE A 141 -7.36 -0.85 11.22
C PHE A 141 -5.97 -0.58 11.81
N HIS A 142 -5.01 -1.38 11.37
CA HIS A 142 -3.60 -1.27 11.74
C HIS A 142 -2.82 -0.80 10.52
N VAL A 143 -2.24 0.40 10.59
CA VAL A 143 -1.59 1.03 9.45
C VAL A 143 -0.08 0.87 9.56
N GLY A 144 0.52 0.16 8.62
CA GLY A 144 1.96 0.13 8.42
C GLY A 144 2.46 1.48 7.91
N VAL A 145 3.55 1.97 8.44
CA VAL A 145 4.18 3.21 7.94
C VAL A 145 5.63 2.93 7.61
N ALA A 146 6.00 3.15 6.34
CA ALA A 146 7.39 2.96 5.89
C ALA A 146 8.32 3.95 6.57
N VAL A 147 9.37 3.42 7.23
CA VAL A 147 10.38 4.19 7.96
C VAL A 147 11.76 3.76 7.48
N ASP A 148 12.57 4.75 7.11
CA ASP A 148 13.99 4.51 6.81
C ASP A 148 14.78 4.26 8.10
N SER A 149 15.60 3.21 8.08
CA SER A 149 16.44 2.82 9.21
C SER A 149 17.87 2.51 8.74
N PRO A 150 18.87 2.50 9.65
CA PRO A 150 20.24 2.13 9.30
C PRO A 150 20.40 0.73 8.71
N ARG A 151 19.40 -0.13 8.93
CA ARG A 151 19.36 -1.50 8.41
C ARG A 151 18.59 -1.64 7.09
N GLY A 152 17.97 -0.57 6.61
CA GLY A 152 17.10 -0.51 5.44
C GLY A 152 15.67 -0.09 5.79
N LEU A 153 14.82 -0.02 4.77
CA LEU A 153 13.41 0.34 4.93
C LEU A 153 12.66 -0.76 5.70
N ILE A 154 11.95 -0.37 6.75
CA ILE A 154 11.06 -1.26 7.52
C ILE A 154 9.68 -0.61 7.62
N VAL A 155 8.65 -1.42 7.90
CA VAL A 155 7.25 -0.97 7.96
C VAL A 155 6.66 -1.31 9.33
N PRO A 156 6.99 -0.54 10.39
CA PRO A 156 6.33 -0.70 11.67
C PRO A 156 4.85 -0.36 11.58
N VAL A 157 4.05 -1.01 12.43
CA VAL A 157 2.59 -0.99 12.39
C VAL A 157 2.02 -0.12 13.51
N LEU A 158 1.34 0.93 13.13
CA LEU A 158 0.56 1.79 14.01
C LEU A 158 -0.80 1.10 14.27
N ARG A 159 -1.04 0.64 15.49
CA ARG A 159 -2.20 -0.17 15.85
C ARG A 159 -3.40 0.67 16.24
N ASP A 160 -4.61 0.15 15.97
CA ASP A 160 -5.90 0.71 16.40
C ASP A 160 -6.10 2.18 15.99
N VAL A 161 -5.69 2.49 14.73
CA VAL A 161 -5.72 3.87 14.20
C VAL A 161 -7.14 4.44 14.19
N ASP A 162 -8.16 3.61 14.06
CA ASP A 162 -9.56 4.02 14.11
C ASP A 162 -9.99 4.54 15.50
N ARG A 163 -9.46 3.94 16.57
CA ARG A 163 -9.84 4.22 17.96
C ARG A 163 -9.04 5.35 18.60
N LYS A 164 -7.78 5.50 18.18
CA LYS A 164 -6.86 6.50 18.75
C LYS A 164 -7.11 7.90 18.19
N SER A 165 -6.93 8.91 19.02
CA SER A 165 -6.90 10.31 18.58
C SER A 165 -5.62 10.61 17.78
N ILE A 166 -5.62 11.70 17.01
CA ILE A 166 -4.43 12.16 16.27
C ILE A 166 -3.24 12.41 17.22
N ARG A 167 -3.50 12.87 18.44
CA ARG A 167 -2.47 13.12 19.46
C ARG A 167 -1.82 11.82 19.92
N GLU A 168 -2.60 10.81 20.28
CA GLU A 168 -2.10 9.48 20.65
C GLU A 168 -1.33 8.84 19.50
N LEU A 169 -1.86 8.92 18.27
CA LEU A 169 -1.17 8.42 17.10
C LEU A 169 0.17 9.12 16.83
N ALA A 170 0.27 10.42 17.12
CA ALA A 170 1.52 11.16 16.95
C ALA A 170 2.59 10.74 17.99
N VAL A 171 2.18 10.40 19.20
CA VAL A 171 3.07 9.86 20.26
C VAL A 171 3.52 8.45 19.89
N ASP A 172 2.58 7.56 19.58
CA ASP A 172 2.86 6.17 19.19
C ASP A 172 3.78 6.09 17.99
N PHE A 173 3.48 6.88 16.94
CA PHE A 173 4.29 6.91 15.73
C PHE A 173 5.71 7.42 15.99
N GLN A 174 5.88 8.46 16.83
CA GLN A 174 7.20 8.94 17.21
C GLN A 174 8.01 7.85 17.95
N GLY A 175 7.37 7.08 18.82
CA GLY A 175 7.99 5.93 19.50
C GLY A 175 8.43 4.83 18.53
N LEU A 176 7.56 4.47 17.57
CA LEU A 176 7.89 3.50 16.52
C LEU A 176 9.07 3.96 15.66
N VAL A 177 9.08 5.22 15.23
CA VAL A 177 10.17 5.80 14.43
C VAL A 177 11.50 5.81 15.21
N ALA A 178 11.46 6.14 16.51
CA ALA A 178 12.66 6.14 17.34
C ALA A 178 13.26 4.72 17.43
N ARG A 179 12.45 3.72 17.78
CA ARG A 179 12.90 2.32 17.83
C ARG A 179 13.40 1.80 16.48
N ALA A 180 12.76 2.20 15.40
CA ALA A 180 13.18 1.86 14.04
C ALA A 180 14.60 2.38 13.73
N ARG A 181 14.85 3.63 14.05
CA ARG A 181 16.17 4.28 13.83
C ARG A 181 17.27 3.71 14.73
N GLU A 182 16.91 3.29 15.93
CA GLU A 182 17.83 2.63 16.86
C GLU A 182 18.05 1.14 16.53
N GLY A 183 17.33 0.59 15.55
CA GLY A 183 17.38 -0.82 15.20
C GLY A 183 16.77 -1.75 16.27
N LYS A 184 15.89 -1.21 17.12
CA LYS A 184 15.24 -1.91 18.26
C LYS A 184 13.80 -2.33 17.96
N THR A 185 13.32 -2.22 16.72
CA THR A 185 11.96 -2.66 16.34
C THR A 185 11.81 -4.15 16.57
N SER A 186 10.78 -4.55 17.29
CA SER A 186 10.44 -5.95 17.52
C SER A 186 9.75 -6.57 16.29
N LEU A 187 9.74 -7.90 16.19
CA LEU A 187 9.03 -8.59 15.12
C LEU A 187 7.51 -8.35 15.19
N GLU A 188 6.97 -8.25 16.41
CA GLU A 188 5.56 -7.98 16.63
C GLU A 188 5.15 -6.60 16.09
N GLU A 189 6.01 -5.59 16.21
CA GLU A 189 5.76 -4.25 15.66
C GLU A 189 5.73 -4.20 14.14
N LEU A 190 6.22 -5.24 13.45
CA LEU A 190 6.23 -5.33 11.99
C LEU A 190 5.08 -6.17 11.44
N GLN A 191 4.25 -6.75 12.29
CA GLN A 191 3.18 -7.68 11.91
C GLN A 191 1.78 -7.12 12.12
N GLY A 192 0.80 -7.69 11.40
CA GLY A 192 -0.61 -7.39 11.59
C GLY A 192 -1.09 -6.10 10.92
N GLY A 193 -0.28 -5.44 10.10
CA GLY A 193 -0.71 -4.30 9.30
C GLY A 193 -1.78 -4.68 8.27
N THR A 194 -2.80 -3.83 8.11
CA THR A 194 -3.91 -4.07 7.17
C THR A 194 -3.80 -3.22 5.91
N PHE A 195 -3.08 -2.11 6.00
CA PHE A 195 -2.83 -1.13 4.94
C PHE A 195 -1.47 -0.48 5.20
N THR A 196 -0.79 0.00 4.18
CA THR A 196 0.51 0.66 4.34
C THR A 196 0.49 2.10 3.80
N ILE A 197 1.20 2.99 4.49
CA ILE A 197 1.51 4.33 4.01
C ILE A 197 3.03 4.45 3.84
N THR A 198 3.46 4.93 2.69
CA THR A 198 4.86 5.28 2.43
C THR A 198 4.98 6.76 2.08
N ASN A 199 5.95 7.46 2.68
CA ASN A 199 6.16 8.89 2.47
C ASN A 199 7.56 9.15 1.88
N ALA A 200 7.62 9.36 0.58
CA ALA A 200 8.84 9.72 -0.15
C ALA A 200 9.12 11.23 -0.15
N GLY A 201 8.23 12.05 0.41
CA GLY A 201 8.38 13.51 0.43
C GLY A 201 9.64 14.01 1.11
N ALA A 202 10.15 13.26 2.10
CA ALA A 202 11.40 13.60 2.80
C ALA A 202 12.66 13.43 1.91
N VAL A 203 12.62 12.49 0.95
CA VAL A 203 13.74 12.19 0.04
C VAL A 203 13.59 12.85 -1.34
N GLY A 204 12.51 13.62 -1.58
CA GLY A 204 12.37 14.47 -2.76
C GLY A 204 11.50 13.90 -3.88
N GLY A 205 10.85 12.77 -3.70
CA GLY A 205 9.95 12.18 -4.70
C GLY A 205 8.66 12.98 -4.91
N GLY A 206 8.31 13.26 -6.16
CA GLY A 206 6.99 13.78 -6.54
C GLY A 206 6.01 12.63 -6.76
N HIS A 207 6.05 12.03 -7.95
CA HIS A 207 5.21 10.88 -8.32
C HIS A 207 6.06 9.60 -8.32
N PHE A 208 5.50 8.53 -7.79
CA PHE A 208 6.11 7.20 -7.75
C PHE A 208 5.00 6.16 -7.58
N ALA A 209 5.27 4.90 -7.92
CA ALA A 209 4.33 3.81 -7.71
C ALA A 209 4.89 2.88 -6.62
N PRO A 210 4.32 2.87 -5.41
CA PRO A 210 4.78 1.98 -4.35
C PRO A 210 4.34 0.54 -4.60
N ILE A 211 5.20 -0.40 -4.19
CA ILE A 211 4.87 -1.83 -4.20
C ILE A 211 4.04 -2.16 -2.96
N ILE A 212 2.94 -2.87 -3.14
CA ILE A 212 2.05 -3.28 -2.06
C ILE A 212 2.77 -4.23 -1.11
N ASN A 213 2.59 -4.05 0.18
CA ASN A 213 3.19 -4.91 1.20
C ASN A 213 2.33 -6.17 1.39
N PHE A 214 2.60 -7.22 0.60
CA PHE A 214 1.87 -8.49 0.67
C PHE A 214 1.83 -9.04 2.12
N PRO A 215 0.69 -9.55 2.63
CA PRO A 215 -0.58 -9.88 1.96
C PRO A 215 -1.64 -8.77 1.98
N GLN A 216 -1.26 -7.51 2.15
CA GLN A 216 -2.18 -6.39 1.98
C GLN A 216 -2.54 -6.24 0.50
N VAL A 217 -3.61 -5.51 0.22
CA VAL A 217 -4.12 -5.29 -1.14
C VAL A 217 -3.97 -3.85 -1.62
N ALA A 218 -3.52 -2.95 -0.76
CA ALA A 218 -3.31 -1.56 -1.13
C ALA A 218 -2.24 -0.87 -0.28
N ILE A 219 -1.66 0.20 -0.86
CA ILE A 219 -0.67 1.07 -0.24
C ILE A 219 -0.87 2.51 -0.72
N LEU A 220 -0.80 3.47 0.20
CA LEU A 220 -0.83 4.89 -0.10
C LEU A 220 0.59 5.46 -0.13
N GLY A 221 1.00 6.00 -1.25
CA GLY A 221 2.21 6.81 -1.40
C GLY A 221 1.92 8.30 -1.21
N MET A 222 2.78 8.98 -0.47
CA MET A 222 2.75 10.43 -0.25
C MET A 222 4.03 11.03 -0.83
N GLY A 223 3.88 11.97 -1.76
CA GLY A 223 4.99 12.75 -2.32
C GLY A 223 5.30 14.00 -1.49
N ARG A 224 6.27 14.80 -1.96
CA ARG A 224 6.61 16.08 -1.34
C ARG A 224 5.53 17.12 -1.62
N ALA A 225 4.94 17.68 -0.59
CA ALA A 225 4.05 18.82 -0.71
C ALA A 225 4.83 20.08 -1.18
N ALA A 226 4.30 20.78 -2.17
CA ALA A 226 4.89 21.99 -2.74
C ALA A 226 3.80 23.04 -3.03
N LEU A 227 4.15 24.30 -2.98
CA LEU A 227 3.26 25.37 -3.41
C LEU A 227 3.07 25.30 -4.92
N LYS A 228 1.80 25.27 -5.33
CA LYS A 228 1.37 25.27 -6.73
C LYS A 228 0.29 26.33 -6.96
N PRO A 229 0.25 26.96 -8.16
CA PRO A 229 -0.89 27.79 -8.54
C PRO A 229 -2.11 26.88 -8.77
N VAL A 230 -3.20 27.19 -8.10
CA VAL A 230 -4.47 26.49 -8.25
C VAL A 230 -5.54 27.48 -8.63
N VAL A 231 -6.28 27.18 -9.70
CA VAL A 231 -7.44 27.96 -10.11
C VAL A 231 -8.60 27.63 -9.20
N ARG A 232 -9.13 28.64 -8.53
CA ARG A 232 -10.39 28.54 -7.79
C ARG A 232 -11.52 29.05 -8.67
N PRO A 233 -12.44 28.20 -9.13
CA PRO A 233 -13.65 28.65 -9.79
C PRO A 233 -14.57 29.23 -8.70
N ASP A 234 -14.68 30.52 -8.62
CA ASP A 234 -15.75 31.15 -7.85
C ASP A 234 -16.99 31.34 -8.76
N ALA A 235 -18.17 30.97 -8.29
CA ALA A 235 -19.36 30.88 -9.13
C ALA A 235 -19.89 32.26 -9.61
N GLU A 236 -19.35 33.37 -9.07
CA GLU A 236 -19.80 34.71 -9.34
C GLU A 236 -18.70 35.67 -9.82
N GLU A 237 -17.43 35.25 -9.84
CA GLU A 237 -16.28 36.08 -10.21
C GLU A 237 -15.35 35.37 -11.19
N ASP A 238 -14.45 36.12 -11.82
CA ASP A 238 -13.41 35.59 -12.68
C ASP A 238 -12.49 34.56 -11.90
N PRO A 239 -12.05 33.48 -12.54
CA PRO A 239 -11.23 32.48 -11.88
C PRO A 239 -9.98 33.09 -11.26
N GLU A 240 -9.82 32.95 -9.94
CA GLU A 240 -8.65 33.42 -9.20
C GLU A 240 -7.56 32.34 -9.13
N ILE A 241 -6.29 32.72 -9.39
CA ILE A 241 -5.13 31.85 -9.17
C ILE A 241 -4.57 32.09 -7.77
N VAL A 242 -4.66 31.07 -6.93
CA VAL A 242 -4.15 31.13 -5.55
C VAL A 242 -3.05 30.11 -5.29
N PRO A 243 -2.01 30.44 -4.50
CA PRO A 243 -1.00 29.47 -4.09
C PRO A 243 -1.61 28.49 -3.08
N ARG A 244 -1.47 27.18 -3.34
CA ARG A 244 -1.89 26.10 -2.47
C ARG A 244 -0.77 25.12 -2.23
N LEU A 245 -0.69 24.58 -1.02
CA LEU A 245 0.24 23.52 -0.70
C LEU A 245 -0.34 22.19 -1.16
N MET A 246 0.06 21.75 -2.35
CA MET A 246 -0.41 20.53 -3.00
C MET A 246 0.50 19.36 -2.70
N MET A 247 -0.09 18.26 -2.20
CA MET A 247 0.64 17.04 -1.87
C MET A 247 0.27 15.94 -2.87
N PRO A 248 1.23 15.42 -3.66
CA PRO A 248 1.00 14.28 -4.52
C PRO A 248 0.66 13.04 -3.69
N LEU A 249 -0.37 12.33 -4.11
CA LEU A 249 -0.81 11.06 -3.55
C LEU A 249 -0.85 10.02 -4.65
N VAL A 250 -0.52 8.79 -4.29
CA VAL A 250 -0.69 7.63 -5.17
C VAL A 250 -1.27 6.47 -4.38
N LEU A 251 -2.36 5.90 -4.84
CA LEU A 251 -2.91 4.66 -4.33
C LEU A 251 -2.54 3.54 -5.29
N SER A 252 -1.69 2.59 -4.83
CA SER A 252 -1.51 1.33 -5.55
C SER A 252 -2.37 0.26 -4.90
N PHE A 253 -3.06 -0.54 -5.73
CA PHE A 253 -3.96 -1.59 -5.25
C PHE A 253 -3.92 -2.82 -6.14
N ASP A 254 -4.40 -3.94 -5.59
CA ASP A 254 -4.54 -5.22 -6.28
C ASP A 254 -5.78 -5.18 -7.17
N HIS A 255 -5.58 -5.21 -8.50
CA HIS A 255 -6.68 -5.11 -9.46
C HIS A 255 -7.59 -6.34 -9.50
N ARG A 256 -7.26 -7.41 -8.79
CA ARG A 256 -8.13 -8.57 -8.59
C ARG A 256 -9.22 -8.32 -7.55
N ILE A 257 -9.06 -7.30 -6.70
CA ILE A 257 -9.97 -6.98 -5.58
C ILE A 257 -10.85 -5.78 -5.90
N ALA A 258 -10.33 -4.78 -6.60
CA ALA A 258 -11.03 -3.56 -6.91
C ALA A 258 -10.78 -3.12 -8.36
N ASP A 259 -11.81 -2.56 -8.96
CA ASP A 259 -11.77 -1.96 -10.29
C ASP A 259 -11.57 -0.45 -10.22
N GLY A 260 -11.19 0.15 -11.37
CA GLY A 260 -10.91 1.59 -11.44
C GLY A 260 -12.13 2.50 -11.21
N ALA A 261 -13.33 1.95 -11.11
CA ALA A 261 -14.57 2.68 -10.85
C ALA A 261 -14.99 2.66 -9.37
N GLU A 262 -14.31 1.90 -8.54
CA GLU A 262 -14.53 1.77 -7.09
C GLU A 262 -13.57 2.66 -6.29
#